data_40edf544474cc3b13fc514070159288f
#
_entry.id   40edf544474cc3b13fc514070159288f
#
_cell.length_a   1.000
_cell.length_b   1.000
_cell.length_c   1.000
_cell.angle_alpha   90.00
_cell.angle_beta   90.00
_cell.angle_gamma   90.00
#
_symmetry.space_group_name_H-M   'P 1'
#
loop_
_entity.id
_entity.type
_entity.pdbx_description
1 polymer ?
#
loop_
_entity_poly.entity_id
_entity_poly.type
_entity_poly.pdbx_seq_one_letter_code
_entity_poly.pdbx_strand_id
1 'polypeptide(L)'
;MNVFITGCSTGIGLAAAEHFTAKGYKVIATARNPKSSEGLQSLDQSNDSAMVLALDVTDQASVDTTIKKVTDDVGAIDVLINNAGIGHGMSVENTSIDKAREIMETNYFGAYRMMKAVIPTMRVKGSGTIINISSQAGRRPFFLQGPYCASKYALNGLSETLAHEVAKFGIRVVLVEPGVVRTPIFGKNALPDEDKEHYEMLQSRTVRMITKGLMETGCDPIDIAKCMEEIVVSENPKMHYLLEQDARDNIRVYDEDGPEAWIEDGKIEDDDEYFKIQKNRYGYDLG
;
A
#
# COMPACT_ATOMS: atom_id res chain seq x y z
N MET A 1 22.21 -1.44 -7.70
CA MET A 1 21.02 -2.29 -7.50
C MET A 1 19.90 -1.77 -8.40
N ASN A 2 19.16 -2.68 -9.02
CA ASN A 2 18.00 -2.40 -9.88
C ASN A 2 16.73 -2.46 -9.03
N VAL A 3 16.07 -1.32 -8.82
CA VAL A 3 14.86 -1.17 -8.01
C VAL A 3 13.66 -0.99 -8.93
N PHE A 4 12.75 -1.95 -8.93
CA PHE A 4 11.53 -1.92 -9.72
C PHE A 4 10.34 -1.50 -8.84
N ILE A 5 9.61 -0.45 -9.24
CA ILE A 5 8.52 0.12 -8.44
C ILE A 5 7.25 0.18 -9.27
N THR A 6 6.14 -0.36 -8.75
CA THR A 6 4.83 -0.28 -9.40
C THR A 6 4.01 0.90 -8.87
N GLY A 7 3.20 1.52 -9.74
CA GLY A 7 2.26 2.58 -9.32
C GLY A 7 2.91 3.91 -8.97
N CYS A 8 3.89 4.36 -9.75
CA CYS A 8 4.67 5.57 -9.49
C CYS A 8 4.04 6.87 -9.99
N SER A 9 2.80 6.89 -10.44
CA SER A 9 2.20 8.11 -10.99
C SER A 9 2.04 9.25 -9.96
N THR A 10 1.89 8.93 -8.69
CA THR A 10 1.72 9.87 -7.58
C THR A 10 2.04 9.20 -6.24
N GLY A 11 2.04 9.97 -5.14
CA GLY A 11 2.06 9.44 -3.77
C GLY A 11 3.33 8.66 -3.44
N ILE A 12 3.17 7.55 -2.70
CA ILE A 12 4.29 6.74 -2.19
C ILE A 12 5.20 6.25 -3.32
N GLY A 13 4.63 5.76 -4.42
CA GLY A 13 5.41 5.22 -5.54
C GLY A 13 6.27 6.27 -6.24
N LEU A 14 5.75 7.49 -6.43
CA LEU A 14 6.53 8.59 -7.01
C LEU A 14 7.64 9.02 -6.06
N ALA A 15 7.31 9.27 -4.78
CA ALA A 15 8.30 9.64 -3.78
C ALA A 15 9.41 8.59 -3.62
N ALA A 16 9.07 7.31 -3.70
CA ALA A 16 10.05 6.23 -3.70
C ALA A 16 10.94 6.27 -4.95
N ALA A 17 10.36 6.46 -6.13
CA ALA A 17 11.13 6.54 -7.37
C ALA A 17 12.13 7.70 -7.34
N GLU A 18 11.69 8.88 -6.89
CA GLU A 18 12.55 10.05 -6.72
C GLU A 18 13.64 9.81 -5.67
N HIS A 19 13.27 9.27 -4.51
CA HIS A 19 14.20 9.00 -3.41
C HIS A 19 15.31 8.01 -3.80
N PHE A 20 14.94 6.83 -4.34
CA PHE A 20 15.92 5.82 -4.75
C PHE A 20 16.80 6.32 -5.89
N THR A 21 16.25 7.09 -6.83
CA THR A 21 17.03 7.72 -7.90
C THR A 21 18.06 8.70 -7.35
N ALA A 22 17.65 9.57 -6.42
CA ALA A 22 18.55 10.52 -5.76
C ALA A 22 19.67 9.84 -4.94
N LYS A 23 19.43 8.62 -4.46
CA LYS A 23 20.42 7.78 -3.77
C LYS A 23 21.33 6.98 -4.71
N GLY A 24 21.20 7.13 -6.02
CA GLY A 24 22.04 6.49 -7.02
C GLY A 24 21.68 5.04 -7.36
N TYR A 25 20.47 4.59 -7.00
CA TYR A 25 19.95 3.31 -7.47
C TYR A 25 19.51 3.42 -8.93
N LYS A 26 19.55 2.32 -9.68
CA LYS A 26 18.90 2.23 -10.97
C LYS A 26 17.42 1.92 -10.77
N VAL A 27 16.57 2.89 -11.05
CA VAL A 27 15.14 2.82 -10.76
C VAL A 27 14.34 2.53 -12.01
N ILE A 28 13.47 1.54 -11.95
CA ILE A 28 12.46 1.26 -12.97
C ILE A 28 11.10 1.70 -12.35
N ALA A 29 10.68 2.91 -12.69
CA ALA A 29 9.44 3.50 -12.21
C ALA A 29 8.30 3.22 -13.20
N THR A 30 7.20 2.62 -12.73
CA THR A 30 6.12 2.21 -13.64
C THR A 30 4.76 2.77 -13.25
N ALA A 31 3.93 3.03 -14.25
CA ALA A 31 2.53 3.43 -14.10
C ALA A 31 1.74 2.97 -15.33
N ARG A 32 0.40 2.87 -15.22
CA ARG A 32 -0.47 2.53 -16.36
C ARG A 32 -0.34 3.53 -17.51
N ASN A 33 -0.30 4.81 -17.18
CA ASN A 33 -0.06 5.89 -18.15
C ASN A 33 1.01 6.84 -17.60
N PRO A 34 2.29 6.57 -17.80
CA PRO A 34 3.37 7.42 -17.27
C PRO A 34 3.37 8.83 -17.88
N LYS A 35 2.85 8.98 -19.12
CA LYS A 35 2.79 10.29 -19.79
C LYS A 35 1.80 11.26 -19.14
N SER A 36 0.87 10.79 -18.32
CA SER A 36 -0.07 11.63 -17.58
C SER A 36 0.45 12.11 -16.22
N SER A 37 1.66 11.71 -15.83
CA SER A 37 2.29 12.08 -14.56
C SER A 37 3.45 13.03 -14.82
N GLU A 38 3.32 14.30 -14.41
CA GLU A 38 4.37 15.31 -14.52
C GLU A 38 5.62 14.90 -13.73
N GLY A 39 5.44 14.32 -12.54
CA GLY A 39 6.55 13.83 -11.72
C GLY A 39 7.36 12.74 -12.41
N LEU A 40 6.69 11.75 -13.05
CA LEU A 40 7.39 10.73 -13.82
C LEU A 40 8.08 11.27 -15.07
N GLN A 41 7.47 12.23 -15.76
CA GLN A 41 8.11 12.89 -16.90
C GLN A 41 9.38 13.66 -16.48
N SER A 42 9.29 14.37 -15.34
CA SER A 42 10.46 15.09 -14.78
C SER A 42 11.56 14.09 -14.38
N LEU A 43 11.20 12.97 -13.77
CA LEU A 43 12.16 11.92 -13.39
C LEU A 43 12.88 11.32 -14.60
N ASP A 44 12.15 11.02 -15.68
CA ASP A 44 12.66 10.43 -16.92
C ASP A 44 13.62 11.38 -17.66
N GLN A 45 13.35 12.69 -17.59
CA GLN A 45 14.19 13.71 -18.24
C GLN A 45 15.42 14.11 -17.44
N SER A 46 15.37 13.99 -16.13
CA SER A 46 16.38 14.56 -15.23
C SER A 46 17.49 13.59 -14.84
N ASN A 47 17.35 12.28 -15.10
CA ASN A 47 18.29 11.30 -14.55
C ASN A 47 18.39 10.02 -15.37
N ASP A 48 19.58 9.76 -15.91
CA ASP A 48 19.90 8.52 -16.64
C ASP A 48 19.78 7.23 -15.79
N SER A 49 19.68 7.37 -14.47
CA SER A 49 19.49 6.24 -13.55
C SER A 49 18.01 5.85 -13.38
N ALA A 50 17.07 6.60 -13.94
CA ALA A 50 15.66 6.29 -13.93
C ALA A 50 15.19 5.83 -15.31
N MET A 51 14.41 4.75 -15.34
CA MET A 51 13.70 4.24 -16.52
C MET A 51 12.21 4.28 -16.23
N VAL A 52 11.44 5.03 -17.01
CA VAL A 52 10.00 5.16 -16.85
C VAL A 52 9.27 4.31 -17.88
N LEU A 53 8.46 3.35 -17.43
CA LEU A 53 7.77 2.40 -18.30
C LEU A 53 6.25 2.35 -18.02
N ALA A 54 5.49 2.04 -19.06
CA ALA A 54 4.09 1.69 -18.92
C ALA A 54 3.96 0.27 -18.34
N LEU A 55 3.09 0.12 -17.32
CA LEU A 55 2.74 -1.17 -16.73
C LEU A 55 1.34 -1.11 -16.16
N ASP A 56 0.51 -2.05 -16.58
CA ASP A 56 -0.73 -2.40 -15.90
C ASP A 56 -0.54 -3.73 -15.16
N VAL A 57 -0.54 -3.69 -13.83
CA VAL A 57 -0.36 -4.88 -12.98
C VAL A 57 -1.56 -5.84 -13.05
N THR A 58 -2.69 -5.39 -13.58
CA THR A 58 -3.89 -6.22 -13.76
C THR A 58 -3.85 -7.01 -15.07
N ASP A 59 -2.95 -6.67 -15.98
CA ASP A 59 -2.75 -7.36 -17.27
C ASP A 59 -1.47 -8.20 -17.28
N GLN A 60 -1.62 -9.53 -17.40
CA GLN A 60 -0.50 -10.46 -17.41
C GLN A 60 0.46 -10.18 -18.59
N ALA A 61 -0.07 -9.85 -19.78
CA ALA A 61 0.76 -9.59 -20.94
C ALA A 61 1.61 -8.29 -20.77
N SER A 62 1.03 -7.28 -20.11
CA SER A 62 1.74 -6.06 -19.72
C SER A 62 2.88 -6.38 -18.74
N VAL A 63 2.63 -7.22 -17.74
CA VAL A 63 3.65 -7.65 -16.77
C VAL A 63 4.77 -8.40 -17.48
N ASP A 64 4.46 -9.42 -18.27
CA ASP A 64 5.44 -10.27 -18.95
C ASP A 64 6.33 -9.45 -19.90
N THR A 65 5.72 -8.56 -20.68
CA THR A 65 6.42 -7.69 -21.62
C THR A 65 7.37 -6.73 -20.90
N THR A 66 6.89 -6.11 -19.81
CA THR A 66 7.69 -5.13 -19.07
C THR A 66 8.84 -5.79 -18.33
N ILE A 67 8.60 -6.93 -17.66
CA ILE A 67 9.66 -7.66 -16.95
C ILE A 67 10.70 -8.18 -17.92
N LYS A 68 10.28 -8.74 -19.08
CA LYS A 68 11.22 -9.18 -20.12
C LYS A 68 12.09 -8.02 -20.60
N LYS A 69 11.48 -6.89 -20.96
CA LYS A 69 12.22 -5.69 -21.39
C LYS A 69 13.25 -5.26 -20.35
N VAL A 70 12.85 -5.15 -19.08
CA VAL A 70 13.76 -4.74 -18.01
C VAL A 70 14.89 -5.74 -17.81
N THR A 71 14.60 -7.04 -17.86
CA THR A 71 15.63 -8.07 -17.71
C THR A 71 16.63 -8.04 -18.86
N ASP A 72 16.16 -7.80 -20.08
CA ASP A 72 17.02 -7.69 -21.27
C ASP A 72 17.90 -6.41 -21.24
N ASP A 73 17.35 -5.27 -20.81
CA ASP A 73 18.02 -3.96 -20.87
C ASP A 73 18.94 -3.70 -19.67
N VAL A 74 18.54 -4.14 -18.46
CA VAL A 74 19.25 -3.79 -17.21
C VAL A 74 19.66 -4.99 -16.37
N GLY A 75 19.23 -6.19 -16.72
CA GLY A 75 19.50 -7.42 -15.99
C GLY A 75 18.51 -7.70 -14.88
N ALA A 76 18.90 -8.54 -13.92
CA ALA A 76 18.03 -8.98 -12.83
C ALA A 76 17.54 -7.81 -11.96
N ILE A 77 16.28 -7.87 -11.56
CA ILE A 77 15.69 -6.97 -10.57
C ILE A 77 16.18 -7.39 -9.20
N ASP A 78 16.81 -6.45 -8.46
CA ASP A 78 17.33 -6.68 -7.12
C ASP A 78 16.26 -6.45 -6.06
N VAL A 79 15.44 -5.42 -6.28
CA VAL A 79 14.36 -5.01 -5.39
C VAL A 79 13.08 -4.82 -6.19
N LEU A 80 12.01 -5.49 -5.78
CA LEU A 80 10.65 -5.25 -6.25
C LEU A 80 9.86 -4.53 -5.18
N ILE A 81 9.28 -3.38 -5.51
CA ILE A 81 8.35 -2.64 -4.65
C ILE A 81 6.96 -2.70 -5.29
N ASN A 82 6.09 -3.55 -4.74
CA ASN A 82 4.69 -3.63 -5.10
C ASN A 82 3.92 -2.53 -4.37
N ASN A 83 3.79 -1.37 -5.03
CA ASN A 83 3.10 -0.20 -4.50
C ASN A 83 1.78 0.10 -5.24
N ALA A 84 1.60 -0.38 -6.46
CA ALA A 84 0.34 -0.18 -7.18
C ALA A 84 -0.86 -0.65 -6.37
N GLY A 85 -1.83 0.24 -6.18
CA GLY A 85 -3.02 -0.05 -5.39
C GLY A 85 -4.09 1.02 -5.56
N ILE A 86 -5.32 0.63 -5.27
CA ILE A 86 -6.49 1.52 -5.24
C ILE A 86 -7.18 1.38 -3.89
N GLY A 87 -7.71 2.50 -3.39
CA GLY A 87 -8.54 2.53 -2.21
C GLY A 87 -10.02 2.39 -2.55
N HIS A 88 -10.86 2.38 -1.50
CA HIS A 88 -12.30 2.35 -1.61
C HIS A 88 -12.93 2.93 -0.35
N GLY A 89 -14.05 3.63 -0.51
CA GLY A 89 -14.79 4.23 0.59
C GLY A 89 -16.29 4.07 0.36
N MET A 90 -16.87 2.88 0.67
CA MET A 90 -18.29 2.57 0.51
C MET A 90 -18.65 1.41 1.44
N SER A 91 -19.90 1.34 1.88
CA SER A 91 -20.40 0.19 2.65
C SER A 91 -20.24 -1.11 1.86
N VAL A 92 -20.17 -2.22 2.59
CA VAL A 92 -20.12 -3.54 1.95
C VAL A 92 -21.40 -3.81 1.15
N GLU A 93 -22.54 -3.37 1.67
CA GLU A 93 -23.85 -3.53 1.04
C GLU A 93 -23.91 -2.85 -0.33
N ASN A 94 -23.45 -1.61 -0.45
CA ASN A 94 -23.52 -0.81 -1.67
C ASN A 94 -22.32 -0.98 -2.61
N THR A 95 -21.25 -1.64 -2.15
CA THR A 95 -20.10 -1.95 -3.00
C THR A 95 -20.45 -3.02 -4.02
N SER A 96 -20.41 -2.68 -5.31
CA SER A 96 -20.65 -3.67 -6.37
C SER A 96 -19.58 -4.77 -6.36
N ILE A 97 -19.97 -5.99 -6.77
CA ILE A 97 -19.03 -7.11 -6.92
C ILE A 97 -17.92 -6.78 -7.91
N ASP A 98 -18.20 -6.04 -8.96
CA ASP A 98 -17.18 -5.66 -9.95
C ASP A 98 -16.16 -4.68 -9.34
N LYS A 99 -16.61 -3.74 -8.48
CA LYS A 99 -15.69 -2.87 -7.74
C LYS A 99 -14.84 -3.66 -6.74
N ALA A 100 -15.42 -4.60 -6.03
CA ALA A 100 -14.68 -5.48 -5.13
C ALA A 100 -13.62 -6.32 -5.90
N ARG A 101 -13.97 -6.83 -7.09
CA ARG A 101 -13.04 -7.53 -7.98
C ARG A 101 -11.91 -6.63 -8.47
N GLU A 102 -12.22 -5.39 -8.89
CA GLU A 102 -11.21 -4.41 -9.33
C GLU A 102 -10.18 -4.15 -8.24
N ILE A 103 -10.62 -4.00 -6.99
CA ILE A 103 -9.75 -3.78 -5.84
C ILE A 103 -8.84 -5.00 -5.60
N MET A 104 -9.41 -6.19 -5.59
CA MET A 104 -8.65 -7.45 -5.44
C MET A 104 -7.68 -7.63 -6.61
N GLU A 105 -8.11 -7.35 -7.83
CA GLU A 105 -7.30 -7.50 -9.04
C GLU A 105 -6.06 -6.62 -9.00
N THR A 106 -6.23 -5.37 -8.56
CA THR A 106 -5.11 -4.42 -8.48
C THR A 106 -4.22 -4.71 -7.26
N ASN A 107 -4.82 -4.76 -6.04
CA ASN A 107 -4.06 -4.74 -4.80
C ASN A 107 -3.42 -6.09 -4.45
N TYR A 108 -4.07 -7.19 -4.84
CA TYR A 108 -3.64 -8.55 -4.51
C TYR A 108 -3.07 -9.26 -5.75
N PHE A 109 -3.88 -9.46 -6.81
CA PHE A 109 -3.44 -10.21 -7.97
C PHE A 109 -2.35 -9.48 -8.76
N GLY A 110 -2.37 -8.13 -8.79
CA GLY A 110 -1.30 -7.33 -9.37
C GLY A 110 0.04 -7.59 -8.70
N ALA A 111 0.11 -7.51 -7.37
CA ALA A 111 1.31 -7.83 -6.61
C ALA A 111 1.74 -9.30 -6.80
N TYR A 112 0.77 -10.23 -6.81
CA TYR A 112 1.02 -11.65 -7.04
C TYR A 112 1.69 -11.92 -8.42
N ARG A 113 1.18 -11.29 -9.50
CA ARG A 113 1.80 -11.39 -10.85
C ARG A 113 3.24 -10.88 -10.85
N MET A 114 3.47 -9.73 -10.25
CA MET A 114 4.81 -9.14 -10.17
C MET A 114 5.78 -10.03 -9.40
N MET A 115 5.37 -10.55 -8.24
CA MET A 115 6.20 -11.48 -7.46
C MET A 115 6.55 -12.73 -8.27
N LYS A 116 5.54 -13.37 -8.91
CA LYS A 116 5.78 -14.54 -9.79
C LYS A 116 6.78 -14.24 -10.90
N ALA A 117 6.73 -13.05 -11.48
CA ALA A 117 7.58 -12.68 -12.61
C ALA A 117 9.05 -12.48 -12.21
N VAL A 118 9.34 -11.96 -11.00
CA VAL A 118 10.72 -11.65 -10.57
C VAL A 118 11.41 -12.79 -9.82
N ILE A 119 10.66 -13.63 -9.10
CA ILE A 119 11.22 -14.71 -8.26
C ILE A 119 12.18 -15.64 -9.03
N PRO A 120 11.91 -16.07 -10.29
CA PRO A 120 12.83 -16.95 -11.01
C PRO A 120 14.22 -16.37 -11.18
N THR A 121 14.35 -15.10 -11.53
CA THR A 121 15.64 -14.42 -11.70
C THR A 121 16.34 -14.15 -10.36
N MET A 122 15.60 -13.73 -9.33
CA MET A 122 16.12 -13.57 -7.97
C MET A 122 16.65 -14.92 -7.42
N ARG A 123 15.93 -16.01 -7.65
CA ARG A 123 16.34 -17.35 -7.22
C ARG A 123 17.64 -17.81 -7.92
N VAL A 124 17.76 -17.58 -9.22
CA VAL A 124 19.02 -17.90 -9.95
C VAL A 124 20.18 -17.06 -9.42
N LYS A 125 19.93 -15.80 -9.09
CA LYS A 125 20.91 -14.90 -8.50
C LYS A 125 21.29 -15.27 -7.06
N GLY A 126 20.41 -15.97 -6.34
CA GLY A 126 20.57 -16.29 -4.92
C GLY A 126 20.34 -15.10 -3.97
N SER A 127 19.68 -14.04 -4.45
CA SER A 127 19.37 -12.84 -3.64
C SER A 127 18.25 -12.03 -4.28
N GLY A 128 17.49 -11.33 -3.45
CA GLY A 128 16.44 -10.40 -3.84
C GLY A 128 15.67 -9.84 -2.66
N THR A 129 15.03 -8.71 -2.85
CA THR A 129 14.12 -8.13 -1.84
C THR A 129 12.80 -7.78 -2.48
N ILE A 130 11.70 -8.26 -1.93
CA ILE A 130 10.33 -7.94 -2.34
C ILE A 130 9.71 -7.14 -1.20
N ILE A 131 9.28 -5.91 -1.49
CA ILE A 131 8.58 -5.03 -0.56
C ILE A 131 7.15 -4.87 -1.05
N ASN A 132 6.18 -5.31 -0.25
CA ASN A 132 4.77 -5.15 -0.55
C ASN A 132 4.20 -4.00 0.31
N ILE A 133 3.68 -2.97 -0.36
CA ILE A 133 3.00 -1.87 0.34
C ILE A 133 1.59 -2.32 0.70
N SER A 134 1.44 -2.75 1.94
CA SER A 134 0.17 -3.11 2.53
C SER A 134 -0.49 -1.89 3.18
N SER A 135 -1.03 -2.04 4.37
CA SER A 135 -1.66 -1.00 5.19
C SER A 135 -1.92 -1.55 6.58
N GLN A 136 -2.12 -0.69 7.57
CA GLN A 136 -2.78 -1.08 8.82
C GLN A 136 -4.12 -1.81 8.58
N ALA A 137 -4.79 -1.51 7.47
CA ALA A 137 -6.02 -2.17 7.03
C ALA A 137 -5.84 -3.65 6.63
N GLY A 138 -4.61 -4.14 6.54
CA GLY A 138 -4.28 -5.56 6.38
C GLY A 138 -4.18 -6.33 7.71
N ARG A 139 -4.33 -5.64 8.85
CA ARG A 139 -4.27 -6.22 10.20
C ARG A 139 -5.49 -5.89 11.05
N ARG A 140 -6.15 -4.79 10.75
CA ARG A 140 -7.37 -4.33 11.41
C ARG A 140 -8.40 -3.90 10.35
N PRO A 141 -9.69 -4.24 10.48
CA PRO A 141 -10.73 -3.74 9.59
C PRO A 141 -11.07 -2.28 9.87
N PHE A 142 -11.56 -1.59 8.82
CA PHE A 142 -12.12 -0.25 8.90
C PHE A 142 -13.50 -0.26 8.23
N PHE A 143 -14.47 0.42 8.84
CA PHE A 143 -15.79 0.56 8.24
C PHE A 143 -15.70 1.33 6.91
N LEU A 144 -16.64 1.09 6.02
CA LEU A 144 -16.70 1.61 4.63
C LEU A 144 -15.48 1.24 3.76
N GLN A 145 -14.64 0.28 4.18
CA GLN A 145 -13.44 -0.14 3.44
C GLN A 145 -13.35 -1.68 3.27
N GLY A 146 -14.48 -2.38 3.35
CA GLY A 146 -14.50 -3.85 3.38
C GLY A 146 -13.64 -4.52 2.29
N PRO A 147 -13.84 -4.28 0.98
CA PRO A 147 -13.03 -4.88 -0.08
C PRO A 147 -11.56 -4.46 -0.05
N TYR A 148 -11.28 -3.22 0.35
CA TYR A 148 -9.89 -2.76 0.52
C TYR A 148 -9.19 -3.51 1.65
N CYS A 149 -9.82 -3.58 2.83
CA CYS A 149 -9.30 -4.38 3.95
C CYS A 149 -9.05 -5.82 3.53
N ALA A 150 -10.04 -6.48 2.90
CA ALA A 150 -9.90 -7.84 2.42
C ALA A 150 -8.69 -8.00 1.48
N SER A 151 -8.45 -7.06 0.56
CA SER A 151 -7.30 -7.11 -0.34
C SER A 151 -5.95 -6.99 0.39
N LYS A 152 -5.88 -6.18 1.46
CA LYS A 152 -4.66 -6.00 2.24
C LYS A 152 -4.40 -7.18 3.20
N TYR A 153 -5.44 -7.77 3.79
CA TYR A 153 -5.33 -9.04 4.53
C TYR A 153 -4.83 -10.15 3.62
N ALA A 154 -5.39 -10.27 2.40
CA ALA A 154 -4.94 -11.27 1.42
C ALA A 154 -3.46 -11.07 1.04
N LEU A 155 -3.03 -9.81 0.83
CA LEU A 155 -1.64 -9.49 0.52
C LEU A 155 -0.70 -9.84 1.68
N ASN A 156 -1.10 -9.60 2.92
CA ASN A 156 -0.32 -9.96 4.10
C ASN A 156 -0.12 -11.48 4.18
N GLY A 157 -1.21 -12.27 4.13
CA GLY A 157 -1.12 -13.72 4.18
C GLY A 157 -0.28 -14.33 3.04
N LEU A 158 -0.43 -13.80 1.81
CA LEU A 158 0.41 -14.20 0.67
C LEU A 158 1.89 -13.88 0.92
N SER A 159 2.19 -12.69 1.43
CA SER A 159 3.56 -12.24 1.67
C SER A 159 4.27 -13.07 2.74
N GLU A 160 3.58 -13.38 3.83
CA GLU A 160 4.10 -14.23 4.91
C GLU A 160 4.38 -15.65 4.42
N THR A 161 3.45 -16.22 3.66
CA THR A 161 3.63 -17.55 3.04
C THR A 161 4.83 -17.54 2.10
N LEU A 162 4.90 -16.57 1.20
CA LEU A 162 5.99 -16.45 0.24
C LEU A 162 7.33 -16.26 0.92
N ALA A 163 7.41 -15.47 1.99
CA ALA A 163 8.66 -15.24 2.73
C ALA A 163 9.28 -16.56 3.20
N HIS A 164 8.46 -17.49 3.70
CA HIS A 164 8.92 -18.82 4.10
C HIS A 164 9.38 -19.66 2.89
N GLU A 165 8.62 -19.65 1.79
CA GLU A 165 8.90 -20.47 0.60
C GLU A 165 10.21 -20.07 -0.09
N VAL A 166 10.54 -18.76 -0.12
CA VAL A 166 11.70 -18.24 -0.87
C VAL A 166 12.93 -17.97 -0.01
N ALA A 167 12.84 -18.10 1.31
CA ALA A 167 13.93 -17.82 2.25
C ALA A 167 15.22 -18.59 1.91
N LYS A 168 15.10 -19.88 1.58
CA LYS A 168 16.25 -20.73 1.20
C LYS A 168 16.97 -20.28 -0.08
N PHE A 169 16.37 -19.38 -0.85
CA PHE A 169 16.98 -18.82 -2.07
C PHE A 169 17.62 -17.46 -1.81
N GLY A 170 17.72 -17.00 -0.56
CA GLY A 170 18.25 -15.69 -0.22
C GLY A 170 17.32 -14.53 -0.64
N ILE A 171 16.04 -14.80 -0.87
CA ILE A 171 15.04 -13.79 -1.21
C ILE A 171 14.29 -13.39 0.07
N ARG A 172 14.20 -12.08 0.30
CA ARG A 172 13.50 -11.49 1.45
C ARG A 172 12.17 -10.92 0.99
N VAL A 173 11.12 -11.14 1.76
CA VAL A 173 9.80 -10.53 1.53
C VAL A 173 9.44 -9.71 2.76
N VAL A 174 9.03 -8.47 2.54
CA VAL A 174 8.75 -7.51 3.61
C VAL A 174 7.43 -6.80 3.35
N LEU A 175 6.66 -6.59 4.39
CA LEU A 175 5.44 -5.80 4.41
C LEU A 175 5.71 -4.42 5.01
N VAL A 176 5.37 -3.38 4.26
CA VAL A 176 5.29 -2.02 4.77
C VAL A 176 3.81 -1.70 4.96
N GLU A 177 3.44 -1.37 6.19
CA GLU A 177 2.05 -1.25 6.65
C GLU A 177 1.79 0.17 7.18
N PRO A 178 1.59 1.16 6.29
CA PRO A 178 1.37 2.53 6.71
C PRO A 178 0.00 2.73 7.36
N GLY A 179 -0.08 3.74 8.21
CA GLY A 179 -1.30 4.41 8.62
C GLY A 179 -1.79 5.39 7.56
N VAL A 180 -2.13 6.61 7.98
CA VAL A 180 -2.54 7.68 7.07
C VAL A 180 -1.30 8.31 6.42
N VAL A 181 -1.21 8.27 5.09
CA VAL A 181 -0.15 8.91 4.31
C VAL A 181 -0.75 10.03 3.45
N ARG A 182 -0.13 11.21 3.46
CA ARG A 182 -0.57 12.39 2.69
C ARG A 182 -0.41 12.16 1.19
N THR A 183 -1.37 11.45 0.60
CA THR A 183 -1.38 11.09 -0.83
C THR A 183 -2.72 11.40 -1.47
N PRO A 184 -2.79 11.50 -2.80
CA PRO A 184 -4.06 11.68 -3.51
C PRO A 184 -5.05 10.51 -3.41
N ILE A 185 -4.71 9.41 -2.77
CA ILE A 185 -5.58 8.22 -2.66
C ILE A 185 -6.92 8.57 -2.00
N PHE A 186 -6.90 9.39 -0.96
CA PHE A 186 -8.11 9.79 -0.24
C PHE A 186 -9.02 10.70 -1.07
N GLY A 187 -8.47 11.58 -1.92
CA GLY A 187 -9.26 12.44 -2.81
C GLY A 187 -9.88 11.72 -4.00
N LYS A 188 -9.35 10.56 -4.38
CA LYS A 188 -9.88 9.72 -5.47
C LYS A 188 -11.04 8.82 -5.03
N ASN A 189 -11.25 8.68 -3.73
CA ASN A 189 -12.24 7.79 -3.11
C ASN A 189 -13.27 8.62 -2.33
N ALA A 190 -13.87 9.64 -2.99
CA ALA A 190 -14.99 10.36 -2.41
C ALA A 190 -16.09 9.37 -2.02
N LEU A 191 -16.66 9.54 -0.82
CA LEU A 191 -17.75 8.69 -0.34
C LEU A 191 -18.98 8.94 -1.21
N PRO A 192 -19.55 7.90 -1.81
CA PRO A 192 -20.65 8.05 -2.76
C PRO A 192 -21.97 8.37 -2.06
N ASP A 193 -22.90 8.98 -2.81
CA ASP A 193 -24.20 9.39 -2.30
C ASP A 193 -25.11 8.21 -1.94
N GLU A 194 -24.88 7.04 -2.53
CA GLU A 194 -25.64 5.81 -2.29
C GLU A 194 -25.62 5.33 -0.84
N ASP A 195 -24.54 5.67 -0.10
CA ASP A 195 -24.44 5.33 1.31
C ASP A 195 -25.14 6.33 2.26
N LYS A 196 -25.63 7.47 1.76
CA LYS A 196 -26.17 8.53 2.64
C LYS A 196 -27.42 8.12 3.40
N GLU A 197 -28.26 7.27 2.84
CA GLU A 197 -29.53 6.92 3.46
C GLU A 197 -29.35 6.15 4.78
N HIS A 198 -28.40 5.21 4.82
CA HIS A 198 -28.23 4.30 5.96
C HIS A 198 -26.86 4.41 6.65
N TYR A 199 -25.85 4.97 5.97
CA TYR A 199 -24.46 5.00 6.43
C TYR A 199 -23.90 6.42 6.58
N GLU A 200 -24.74 7.48 6.58
CA GLU A 200 -24.30 8.88 6.70
C GLU A 200 -23.43 9.11 7.94
N MET A 201 -23.82 8.54 9.08
CA MET A 201 -23.05 8.61 10.30
C MET A 201 -21.64 8.02 10.14
N LEU A 202 -21.52 6.84 9.55
CA LEU A 202 -20.23 6.22 9.30
C LEU A 202 -19.40 7.00 8.25
N GLN A 203 -20.05 7.60 7.26
CA GLN A 203 -19.39 8.48 6.31
C GLN A 203 -18.83 9.72 7.00
N SER A 204 -19.63 10.39 7.83
CA SER A 204 -19.20 11.56 8.62
C SER A 204 -18.00 11.22 9.49
N ARG A 205 -18.06 10.12 10.25
CA ARG A 205 -16.95 9.63 11.09
C ARG A 205 -15.69 9.33 10.26
N THR A 206 -15.85 8.66 9.11
CA THR A 206 -14.74 8.36 8.21
C THR A 206 -14.05 9.62 7.72
N VAL A 207 -14.81 10.61 7.22
CA VAL A 207 -14.27 11.90 6.76
C VAL A 207 -13.54 12.60 7.89
N ARG A 208 -14.12 12.64 9.09
CA ARG A 208 -13.54 13.29 10.25
C ARG A 208 -12.22 12.63 10.67
N MET A 209 -12.18 11.29 10.76
CA MET A 209 -10.98 10.53 11.11
C MET A 209 -9.87 10.68 10.06
N ILE A 210 -10.21 10.57 8.76
CA ILE A 210 -9.24 10.76 7.67
C ILE A 210 -8.68 12.19 7.67
N THR A 211 -9.55 13.20 7.79
CA THR A 211 -9.13 14.60 7.80
C THR A 211 -8.17 14.87 8.94
N LYS A 212 -8.49 14.39 10.13
CA LYS A 212 -7.64 14.54 11.30
C LYS A 212 -6.33 13.76 11.14
N GLY A 213 -6.41 12.53 10.66
CA GLY A 213 -5.23 11.73 10.33
C GLY A 213 -4.30 12.46 9.36
N LEU A 214 -4.83 13.07 8.29
CA LEU A 214 -4.03 13.86 7.33
C LEU A 214 -3.39 15.10 7.96
N MET A 215 -4.05 15.75 8.91
CA MET A 215 -3.58 16.98 9.55
C MET A 215 -2.57 16.73 10.67
N GLU A 216 -2.80 15.72 11.52
CA GLU A 216 -2.10 15.58 12.80
C GLU A 216 -1.15 14.38 12.85
N THR A 217 -1.57 13.20 12.41
CA THR A 217 -0.82 11.95 12.62
C THR A 217 -0.22 11.36 11.36
N GLY A 218 -0.69 11.76 10.19
CA GLY A 218 -0.24 11.21 8.92
C GLY A 218 1.20 11.59 8.58
N CYS A 219 1.89 10.70 7.87
CA CYS A 219 3.23 10.95 7.37
C CYS A 219 3.24 11.43 5.91
N ASP A 220 4.39 11.89 5.46
CA ASP A 220 4.61 12.20 4.07
C ASP A 220 5.09 10.97 3.29
N PRO A 221 4.78 10.87 1.99
CA PRO A 221 5.22 9.74 1.16
C PRO A 221 6.73 9.49 1.19
N ILE A 222 7.53 10.53 1.41
CA ILE A 222 8.99 10.42 1.52
C ILE A 222 9.44 9.62 2.74
N ASP A 223 8.67 9.61 3.83
CA ASP A 223 9.04 8.86 5.02
C ASP A 223 8.86 7.36 4.80
N ILE A 224 7.84 6.99 4.01
CA ILE A 224 7.68 5.61 3.54
C ILE A 224 8.83 5.21 2.61
N ALA A 225 9.27 6.10 1.72
CA ALA A 225 10.40 5.85 0.82
C ALA A 225 11.72 5.64 1.60
N LYS A 226 11.98 6.43 2.63
CA LYS A 226 13.14 6.25 3.52
C LYS A 226 13.11 4.89 4.25
N CYS A 227 11.94 4.51 4.79
CA CYS A 227 11.78 3.20 5.41
C CYS A 227 12.06 2.06 4.42
N MET A 228 11.59 2.16 3.17
CA MET A 228 11.91 1.16 2.14
C MET A 228 13.40 1.10 1.84
N GLU A 229 14.12 2.22 1.83
CA GLU A 229 15.59 2.23 1.69
C GLU A 229 16.26 1.53 2.87
N GLU A 230 15.86 1.82 4.12
CA GLU A 230 16.35 1.15 5.32
C GLU A 230 16.16 -0.37 5.23
N ILE A 231 15.01 -0.84 4.73
CA ILE A 231 14.74 -2.26 4.48
C ILE A 231 15.74 -2.84 3.46
N VAL A 232 15.97 -2.12 2.36
CA VAL A 232 16.86 -2.57 1.28
C VAL A 232 18.30 -2.73 1.75
N VAL A 233 18.81 -1.79 2.56
CA VAL A 233 20.20 -1.83 3.05
C VAL A 233 20.39 -2.68 4.29
N SER A 234 19.32 -3.06 4.97
CA SER A 234 19.39 -3.93 6.16
C SER A 234 19.81 -5.35 5.78
N GLU A 235 20.73 -5.93 6.53
CA GLU A 235 21.10 -7.35 6.38
C GLU A 235 19.98 -8.29 6.82
N ASN A 236 19.24 -7.92 7.88
CA ASN A 236 18.17 -8.71 8.49
C ASN A 236 16.93 -7.85 8.73
N PRO A 237 16.18 -7.45 7.68
CA PRO A 237 14.96 -6.70 7.85
C PRO A 237 13.89 -7.53 8.55
N LYS A 238 13.03 -6.87 9.33
CA LYS A 238 11.83 -7.50 9.89
C LYS A 238 10.86 -7.85 8.76
N MET A 239 9.95 -8.76 9.02
CA MET A 239 8.85 -9.09 8.08
C MET A 239 7.85 -7.94 7.96
N HIS A 240 7.51 -7.28 9.07
CA HIS A 240 6.50 -6.24 9.17
C HIS A 240 7.09 -4.91 9.62
N TYR A 241 6.79 -3.85 8.88
CA TYR A 241 7.09 -2.46 9.21
C TYR A 241 5.78 -1.68 9.34
N LEU A 242 5.27 -1.65 10.57
CA LEU A 242 4.11 -0.84 10.92
C LEU A 242 4.58 0.59 11.17
N LEU A 243 4.21 1.49 10.27
CA LEU A 243 4.67 2.87 10.29
C LEU A 243 3.62 3.77 10.95
N GLU A 244 4.11 4.90 11.47
CA GLU A 244 3.38 5.92 12.20
C GLU A 244 2.75 5.44 13.51
N GLN A 245 2.50 6.40 14.38
CA GLN A 245 1.94 6.12 15.71
C GLN A 245 0.47 5.71 15.63
N ASP A 246 -0.29 6.33 14.73
CA ASP A 246 -1.71 6.01 14.53
C ASP A 246 -1.92 4.55 14.12
N ALA A 247 -1.08 4.03 13.20
CA ALA A 247 -1.17 2.64 12.80
C ALA A 247 -0.84 1.67 13.95
N ARG A 248 0.19 2.00 14.74
CA ARG A 248 0.57 1.18 15.90
C ARG A 248 -0.53 1.16 16.97
N ASP A 249 -1.11 2.32 17.27
CA ASP A 249 -2.18 2.43 18.26
C ASP A 249 -3.46 1.77 17.78
N ASN A 250 -3.81 1.93 16.51
CA ASN A 250 -4.96 1.26 15.90
C ASN A 250 -4.89 -0.26 16.02
N ILE A 251 -3.73 -0.83 15.74
CA ILE A 251 -3.56 -2.29 15.81
C ILE A 251 -3.48 -2.74 17.27
N ARG A 252 -2.72 -2.04 18.12
CA ARG A 252 -2.63 -2.34 19.56
C ARG A 252 -4.01 -2.37 20.21
N VAL A 253 -4.82 -1.32 20.02
CA VAL A 253 -6.15 -1.24 20.61
C VAL A 253 -7.06 -2.36 20.09
N TYR A 254 -7.00 -2.66 18.80
CA TYR A 254 -7.79 -3.73 18.22
C TYR A 254 -7.39 -5.12 18.78
N ASP A 255 -6.09 -5.36 18.97
CA ASP A 255 -5.58 -6.61 19.52
C ASP A 255 -5.90 -6.75 21.04
N GLU A 256 -5.86 -5.65 21.79
CA GLU A 256 -6.17 -5.62 23.24
C GLU A 256 -7.67 -5.74 23.53
N ASP A 257 -8.50 -5.00 22.82
CA ASP A 257 -9.95 -4.93 23.05
C ASP A 257 -10.74 -6.05 22.35
N GLY A 258 -10.19 -6.58 21.26
CA GLY A 258 -10.80 -7.62 20.44
C GLY A 258 -11.84 -7.11 19.45
N PRO A 259 -12.26 -7.98 18.50
CA PRO A 259 -13.25 -7.61 17.47
C PRO A 259 -14.64 -7.33 18.03
N GLU A 260 -14.99 -7.89 19.19
CA GLU A 260 -16.28 -7.65 19.85
C GLU A 260 -16.44 -6.18 20.28
N ALA A 261 -15.37 -5.57 20.82
CA ALA A 261 -15.40 -4.16 21.18
C ALA A 261 -15.57 -3.26 19.96
N TRP A 262 -14.95 -3.61 18.85
CA TRP A 262 -15.11 -2.94 17.55
C TRP A 262 -16.56 -3.02 17.04
N ILE A 263 -17.24 -4.16 17.22
CA ILE A 263 -18.65 -4.35 16.86
C ILE A 263 -19.55 -3.52 17.76
N GLU A 264 -19.30 -3.48 19.08
CA GLU A 264 -20.08 -2.67 20.03
C GLU A 264 -19.97 -1.17 19.71
N ASP A 265 -18.80 -0.69 19.31
CA ASP A 265 -18.62 0.71 18.87
C ASP A 265 -19.53 1.06 17.68
N GLY A 266 -19.82 0.11 16.81
CA GLY A 266 -20.71 0.27 15.66
C GLY A 266 -22.18 0.52 16.04
N LYS A 267 -22.58 0.24 17.30
CA LYS A 267 -23.93 0.48 17.81
C LYS A 267 -24.14 1.89 18.38
N ILE A 268 -23.06 2.63 18.58
CA ILE A 268 -23.12 3.97 19.18
C ILE A 268 -23.61 4.96 18.12
N GLU A 269 -24.76 5.56 18.34
CA GLU A 269 -25.37 6.53 17.42
C GLU A 269 -24.88 7.96 17.65
N ASP A 270 -24.58 8.32 18.92
CA ASP A 270 -24.12 9.66 19.29
C ASP A 270 -22.62 9.83 18.98
N ASP A 271 -22.27 10.82 18.16
CA ASP A 271 -20.90 11.08 17.75
C ASP A 271 -20.00 11.56 18.90
N ASP A 272 -20.53 12.36 19.84
CA ASP A 272 -19.75 12.85 20.98
C ASP A 272 -19.40 11.69 21.93
N GLU A 273 -20.33 10.77 22.16
CA GLU A 273 -20.09 9.54 22.91
C GLU A 273 -19.06 8.67 22.17
N TYR A 274 -19.24 8.43 20.88
CA TYR A 274 -18.33 7.64 20.06
C TYR A 274 -16.90 8.17 20.14
N PHE A 275 -16.68 9.44 19.84
CA PHE A 275 -15.34 10.03 19.84
C PHE A 275 -14.73 10.14 21.23
N LYS A 276 -15.53 10.30 22.27
CA LYS A 276 -15.05 10.24 23.66
C LYS A 276 -14.52 8.86 24.03
N ILE A 277 -15.21 7.79 23.61
CA ILE A 277 -14.73 6.41 23.82
C ILE A 277 -13.45 6.17 23.03
N GLN A 278 -13.40 6.57 21.75
CA GLN A 278 -12.20 6.45 20.94
C GLN A 278 -11.01 7.20 21.55
N LYS A 279 -11.24 8.44 22.02
CA LYS A 279 -10.20 9.23 22.70
C LYS A 279 -9.64 8.52 23.93
N ASN A 280 -10.48 7.89 24.73
CA ASN A 280 -10.04 7.16 25.91
C ASN A 280 -9.18 5.92 25.56
N ARG A 281 -9.52 5.22 24.48
CA ARG A 281 -8.79 4.03 24.01
C ARG A 281 -7.46 4.36 23.37
N TYR A 282 -7.45 5.36 22.50
CA TYR A 282 -6.26 5.74 21.72
C TYR A 282 -5.36 6.75 22.43
N GLY A 283 -5.87 7.45 23.45
CA GLY A 283 -5.13 8.48 24.18
C GLY A 283 -5.03 9.81 23.45
N TYR A 284 -5.63 9.93 22.27
CA TYR A 284 -5.70 11.17 21.49
C TYR A 284 -7.08 11.31 20.81
N ASP A 285 -7.41 12.52 20.45
CA ASP A 285 -8.71 12.82 19.85
C ASP A 285 -8.73 12.38 18.38
N LEU A 286 -9.66 11.50 18.01
CA LEU A 286 -9.85 11.01 16.64
C LEU A 286 -10.92 11.79 15.87
N GLY A 287 -11.60 12.72 16.48
CA GLY A 287 -12.70 13.42 15.88
C GLY A 287 -12.84 14.91 16.17
#